data_6509a89a92d680ecdac4ba4c4691537f
#
_entry.id   6509a89a92d680ecdac4ba4c4691537f
#
_cell.length_a   1.000
_cell.length_b   1.000
_cell.length_c   1.000
_cell.angle_alpha   90.00
_cell.angle_beta   90.00
_cell.angle_gamma   90.00
#
_symmetry.space_group_name_H-M   'P 1'
#
loop_
_entity.id
_entity.type
_entity.pdbx_description
1 polymer ?
#
loop_
_entity_poly.entity_id
_entity_poly.type
_entity_poly.pdbx_seq_one_letter_code
_entity_poly.pdbx_strand_id
1 'polypeptide(L)'
;MTTHEILLAAQAAKLPLALADTDTKNAALEAMAVALVENSNAILAAARGRISDVMLDRLALTPARLAAMAKGMREVAALPDPVGAVLRKIVRPNGLLIEKTSVPMGVIAIIYESRPNVTSDAAALALKAGSACVLRCGRDAWASCHAIVNALRCGLARAGLPESAVSLIEDTTHASANELMTANGLVDLLIPRGGAGLIRACVENA
;
A
#
# COMPACT_ATOMS: atom_id res chain seq x y z
N MET A 1 -1.60 3.16 17.67
CA MET A 1 -1.05 4.45 17.17
C MET A 1 -2.20 5.33 16.66
N THR A 2 -2.11 6.65 16.85
CA THR A 2 -3.07 7.58 16.23
C THR A 2 -2.85 7.66 14.72
N THR A 3 -3.86 8.11 13.96
CA THR A 3 -3.73 8.34 12.51
C THR A 3 -2.55 9.26 12.19
N HIS A 4 -2.38 10.33 12.98
CA HIS A 4 -1.29 11.29 12.79
C HIS A 4 0.11 10.65 13.00
N GLU A 5 0.28 9.84 14.04
CA GLU A 5 1.56 9.13 14.28
C GLU A 5 1.90 8.15 13.14
N ILE A 6 0.88 7.46 12.61
CA ILE A 6 1.05 6.56 11.46
C ILE A 6 1.49 7.35 10.22
N LEU A 7 0.90 8.52 9.97
CA LEU A 7 1.26 9.38 8.85
C LEU A 7 2.68 9.93 8.98
N LEU A 8 3.10 10.35 10.18
CA LEU A 8 4.48 10.79 10.42
C LEU A 8 5.49 9.66 10.18
N ALA A 9 5.18 8.43 10.62
CA ALA A 9 6.03 7.28 10.36
C ALA A 9 6.12 6.95 8.85
N ALA A 10 5.01 7.08 8.11
CA ALA A 10 5.00 6.90 6.65
C ALA A 10 5.80 8.00 5.94
N GLN A 11 5.73 9.27 6.40
CA GLN A 11 6.56 10.36 5.89
C GLN A 11 8.05 10.09 6.09
N ALA A 12 8.45 9.52 7.24
CA ALA A 12 9.84 9.15 7.49
C ALA A 12 10.34 8.05 6.54
N ALA A 13 9.44 7.19 6.02
CA ALA A 13 9.78 6.16 5.05
C ALA A 13 9.95 6.68 3.61
N LYS A 14 9.48 7.88 3.26
CA LYS A 14 9.53 8.41 1.88
C LYS A 14 10.91 8.38 1.27
N LEU A 15 11.89 8.96 1.96
CA LEU A 15 13.24 9.10 1.43
C LEU A 15 13.95 7.75 1.25
N PRO A 16 13.95 6.83 2.23
CA PRO A 16 14.48 5.48 2.03
C PRO A 16 13.86 4.76 0.83
N LEU A 17 12.54 4.88 0.62
CA LEU A 17 11.85 4.23 -0.49
C LEU A 17 12.17 4.89 -1.84
N ALA A 18 12.26 6.21 -1.88
CA ALA A 18 12.59 6.96 -3.09
C ALA A 18 14.02 6.68 -3.58
N LEU A 19 14.93 6.35 -2.66
CA LEU A 19 16.33 6.03 -2.95
C LEU A 19 16.58 4.54 -3.17
N ALA A 20 15.61 3.67 -2.86
CA ALA A 20 15.73 2.23 -3.09
C ALA A 20 15.81 1.94 -4.59
N ASP A 21 16.81 1.19 -5.00
CA ASP A 21 16.98 0.74 -6.38
C ASP A 21 15.96 -0.37 -6.74
N THR A 22 15.93 -0.73 -8.00
CA THR A 22 15.02 -1.75 -8.52
C THR A 22 15.22 -3.10 -7.85
N ASP A 23 16.46 -3.50 -7.59
CA ASP A 23 16.78 -4.80 -7.01
C ASP A 23 16.32 -4.87 -5.56
N THR A 24 16.54 -3.82 -4.78
CA THR A 24 16.05 -3.68 -3.40
C THR A 24 14.53 -3.75 -3.33
N LYS A 25 13.82 -3.02 -4.22
CA LYS A 25 12.36 -3.06 -4.28
C LYS A 25 11.84 -4.45 -4.67
N ASN A 26 12.47 -5.10 -5.65
CA ASN A 26 12.09 -6.45 -6.07
C ASN A 26 12.36 -7.50 -4.97
N ALA A 27 13.50 -7.42 -4.30
CA ALA A 27 13.81 -8.29 -3.16
C ALA A 27 12.81 -8.10 -2.00
N ALA A 28 12.38 -6.86 -1.73
CA ALA A 28 11.37 -6.57 -0.74
C ALA A 28 10.00 -7.16 -1.13
N LEU A 29 9.58 -7.02 -2.38
CA LEU A 29 8.32 -7.61 -2.88
C LEU A 29 8.33 -9.14 -2.76
N GLU A 30 9.44 -9.80 -3.09
CA GLU A 30 9.58 -11.26 -2.90
C GLU A 30 9.56 -11.64 -1.42
N ALA A 31 10.27 -10.93 -0.56
CA ALA A 31 10.28 -11.18 0.88
C ALA A 31 8.88 -10.98 1.51
N MET A 32 8.12 -9.97 1.05
CA MET A 32 6.74 -9.75 1.46
C MET A 32 5.84 -10.90 0.98
N ALA A 33 5.99 -11.37 -0.26
CA ALA A 33 5.23 -12.49 -0.80
C ALA A 33 5.50 -13.79 -0.02
N VAL A 34 6.75 -14.05 0.33
CA VAL A 34 7.15 -15.20 1.17
C VAL A 34 6.54 -15.06 2.57
N ALA A 35 6.70 -13.91 3.21
CA ALA A 35 6.18 -13.66 4.56
C ALA A 35 4.65 -13.81 4.63
N LEU A 36 3.93 -13.40 3.56
CA LEU A 36 2.47 -13.57 3.47
C LEU A 36 2.08 -15.05 3.50
N VAL A 37 2.79 -15.90 2.78
CA VAL A 37 2.54 -17.36 2.76
C VAL A 37 2.92 -18.01 4.08
N GLU A 38 4.08 -17.66 4.66
CA GLU A 38 4.53 -18.17 5.95
C GLU A 38 3.53 -17.87 7.08
N ASN A 39 2.91 -16.67 7.05
CA ASN A 39 1.94 -16.24 8.04
C ASN A 39 0.48 -16.60 7.69
N SER A 40 0.25 -17.46 6.68
CA SER A 40 -1.09 -17.81 6.20
C SER A 40 -2.02 -18.30 7.30
N ASN A 41 -1.54 -19.12 8.23
CA ASN A 41 -2.35 -19.65 9.33
C ASN A 41 -2.84 -18.53 10.27
N ALA A 42 -2.00 -17.58 10.62
CA ALA A 42 -2.36 -16.44 11.46
C ALA A 42 -3.37 -15.52 10.75
N ILE A 43 -3.15 -15.26 9.45
CA ILE A 43 -4.04 -14.46 8.61
C ILE A 43 -5.42 -15.12 8.49
N LEU A 44 -5.47 -16.44 8.25
CA LEU A 44 -6.72 -17.19 8.14
C LEU A 44 -7.45 -17.25 9.49
N ALA A 45 -6.74 -17.36 10.60
CA ALA A 45 -7.32 -17.30 11.93
C ALA A 45 -7.96 -15.92 12.22
N ALA A 46 -7.28 -14.84 11.86
CA ALA A 46 -7.81 -13.47 11.99
C ALA A 46 -9.06 -13.23 11.11
N ALA A 47 -9.15 -13.90 9.96
CA ALA A 47 -10.28 -13.80 9.04
C ALA A 47 -11.55 -14.51 9.55
N ARG A 48 -11.44 -15.54 10.41
CA ARG A 48 -12.58 -16.35 10.89
C ARG A 48 -13.50 -15.64 11.89
N GLY A 49 -13.09 -14.52 12.44
CA GLY A 49 -13.72 -13.93 13.62
C GLY A 49 -15.02 -13.15 13.43
N ARG A 50 -15.38 -12.69 12.20
CA ARG A 50 -16.53 -11.77 12.00
C ARG A 50 -17.00 -11.72 10.55
N ILE A 51 -17.69 -12.73 10.08
CA ILE A 51 -18.25 -12.67 8.72
C ILE A 51 -19.77 -12.82 8.80
N SER A 52 -20.52 -11.79 8.38
CA SER A 52 -21.95 -11.90 8.10
C SER A 52 -22.14 -12.67 6.77
N ASP A 53 -23.16 -13.48 6.65
CA ASP A 53 -23.41 -14.34 5.47
C ASP A 53 -23.47 -13.58 4.15
N VAL A 54 -23.89 -12.32 4.16
CA VAL A 54 -24.00 -11.44 2.97
C VAL A 54 -22.64 -10.96 2.45
N MET A 55 -21.59 -10.94 3.29
CA MET A 55 -20.24 -10.45 2.94
C MET A 55 -19.21 -11.58 2.81
N LEU A 56 -19.63 -12.84 2.99
CA LEU A 56 -18.77 -14.02 3.03
C LEU A 56 -17.77 -14.08 1.87
N ASP A 57 -18.24 -13.91 0.64
CA ASP A 57 -17.36 -14.06 -0.53
C ASP A 57 -16.33 -12.93 -0.66
N ARG A 58 -16.67 -11.72 -0.25
CA ARG A 58 -15.77 -10.55 -0.35
C ARG A 58 -14.67 -10.55 0.71
N LEU A 59 -14.97 -11.05 1.91
CA LEU A 59 -14.08 -11.08 3.07
C LEU A 59 -13.36 -12.41 3.24
N ALA A 60 -13.85 -13.48 2.60
CA ALA A 60 -13.28 -14.81 2.75
C ALA A 60 -11.84 -14.85 2.25
N LEU A 61 -10.94 -15.23 3.15
CA LEU A 61 -9.57 -15.59 2.82
C LEU A 61 -9.46 -17.12 2.83
N THR A 62 -8.77 -17.67 1.83
CA THR A 62 -8.43 -19.08 1.72
C THR A 62 -6.94 -19.21 1.44
N PRO A 63 -6.31 -20.38 1.67
CA PRO A 63 -4.92 -20.58 1.30
C PRO A 63 -4.66 -20.29 -0.19
N ALA A 64 -5.60 -20.63 -1.06
CA ALA A 64 -5.48 -20.35 -2.49
C ALA A 64 -5.53 -18.85 -2.80
N ARG A 65 -6.37 -18.07 -2.11
CA ARG A 65 -6.40 -16.59 -2.24
C ARG A 65 -5.12 -15.95 -1.72
N LEU A 66 -4.56 -16.42 -0.60
CA LEU A 66 -3.27 -15.93 -0.10
C LEU A 66 -2.12 -16.26 -1.07
N ALA A 67 -2.11 -17.44 -1.64
CA ALA A 67 -1.14 -17.80 -2.68
C ALA A 67 -1.28 -16.93 -3.93
N ALA A 68 -2.51 -16.59 -4.35
CA ALA A 68 -2.77 -15.68 -5.46
C ALA A 68 -2.29 -14.24 -5.15
N MET A 69 -2.48 -13.76 -3.92
CA MET A 69 -1.94 -12.46 -3.47
C MET A 69 -0.40 -12.44 -3.54
N ALA A 70 0.26 -13.48 -3.04
CA ALA A 70 1.72 -13.61 -3.12
C ALA A 70 2.21 -13.68 -4.58
N LYS A 71 1.48 -14.38 -5.45
CA LYS A 71 1.76 -14.41 -6.89
C LYS A 71 1.64 -13.02 -7.51
N GLY A 72 0.58 -12.26 -7.21
CA GLY A 72 0.38 -10.89 -7.68
C GLY A 72 1.54 -9.97 -7.28
N MET A 73 2.08 -10.09 -6.06
CA MET A 73 3.25 -9.33 -5.63
C MET A 73 4.49 -9.66 -6.46
N ARG A 74 4.73 -10.93 -6.82
CA ARG A 74 5.81 -11.36 -7.71
C ARG A 74 5.62 -10.85 -9.14
N GLU A 75 4.39 -10.82 -9.63
CA GLU A 75 4.05 -10.22 -10.92
C GLU A 75 4.38 -8.72 -10.93
N VAL A 76 4.09 -7.99 -9.85
CA VAL A 76 4.49 -6.58 -9.68
C VAL A 76 6.02 -6.43 -9.63
N ALA A 77 6.73 -7.33 -8.95
CA ALA A 77 8.20 -7.31 -8.93
C ALA A 77 8.80 -7.44 -10.34
N ALA A 78 8.18 -8.27 -11.21
CA ALA A 78 8.62 -8.48 -12.59
C ALA A 78 8.32 -7.30 -13.54
N LEU A 79 7.48 -6.33 -13.15
CA LEU A 79 7.22 -5.15 -13.95
C LEU A 79 8.47 -4.26 -14.05
N PRO A 80 8.63 -3.49 -15.14
CA PRO A 80 9.64 -2.44 -15.21
C PRO A 80 9.51 -1.47 -14.04
N ASP A 81 10.64 -0.99 -13.55
CA ASP A 81 10.64 0.05 -12.50
C ASP A 81 10.15 1.38 -13.10
N PRO A 82 9.08 1.96 -12.54
CA PRO A 82 8.59 3.23 -13.05
C PRO A 82 9.44 4.43 -12.61
N VAL A 83 10.26 4.29 -11.55
CA VAL A 83 11.06 5.40 -10.99
C VAL A 83 12.30 5.63 -11.87
N GLY A 84 12.56 6.90 -12.20
CA GLY A 84 13.69 7.29 -13.03
C GLY A 84 13.50 7.07 -14.53
N ALA A 85 12.33 6.58 -14.98
CA ALA A 85 12.05 6.42 -16.41
C ALA A 85 12.02 7.79 -17.10
N VAL A 86 12.80 7.92 -18.19
CA VAL A 86 12.85 9.15 -18.98
C VAL A 86 11.63 9.22 -19.89
N LEU A 87 10.71 10.14 -19.56
CA LEU A 87 9.44 10.32 -20.27
C LEU A 87 9.60 11.22 -21.51
N ARG A 88 10.57 12.14 -21.49
CA ARG A 88 10.84 13.08 -22.58
C ARG A 88 12.26 13.61 -22.52
N LYS A 89 12.90 13.76 -23.69
CA LYS A 89 14.20 14.46 -23.86
C LYS A 89 14.03 15.64 -24.81
N ILE A 90 14.63 16.78 -24.48
CA ILE A 90 14.65 17.98 -25.30
C ILE A 90 16.08 18.52 -25.33
N VAL A 91 16.66 18.65 -26.52
CA VAL A 91 17.92 19.36 -26.71
C VAL A 91 17.60 20.79 -27.15
N ARG A 92 18.09 21.77 -26.41
CA ARG A 92 17.92 23.19 -26.72
C ARG A 92 18.98 23.63 -27.75
N PRO A 93 18.78 24.76 -28.48
CA PRO A 93 19.75 25.26 -29.44
C PRO A 93 21.16 25.56 -28.87
N ASN A 94 21.24 25.84 -27.58
CA ASN A 94 22.46 26.07 -26.82
C ASN A 94 23.16 24.78 -26.34
N GLY A 95 22.67 23.59 -26.77
CA GLY A 95 23.19 22.29 -26.35
C GLY A 95 22.70 21.75 -25.00
N LEU A 96 21.87 22.50 -24.26
CA LEU A 96 21.32 22.04 -22.98
C LEU A 96 20.37 20.85 -23.20
N LEU A 97 20.64 19.73 -22.53
CA LEU A 97 19.76 18.54 -22.49
C LEU A 97 18.79 18.68 -21.30
N ILE A 98 17.50 18.65 -21.59
CA ILE A 98 16.43 18.62 -20.59
C ILE A 98 15.76 17.23 -20.64
N GLU A 99 15.74 16.53 -19.52
CA GLU A 99 15.06 15.25 -19.38
C GLU A 99 13.90 15.37 -18.38
N LYS A 100 12.71 14.94 -18.78
CA LYS A 100 11.57 14.74 -17.88
C LYS A 100 11.59 13.29 -17.42
N THR A 101 11.84 13.08 -16.11
CA THR A 101 11.89 11.75 -15.49
C THR A 101 10.72 11.55 -14.53
N SER A 102 10.27 10.29 -14.39
CA SER A 102 9.29 9.92 -13.36
C SER A 102 9.95 9.83 -11.98
N VAL A 103 9.22 10.23 -10.95
CA VAL A 103 9.65 10.20 -9.55
C VAL A 103 8.56 9.54 -8.69
N PRO A 104 8.89 9.02 -7.48
CA PRO A 104 7.91 8.52 -6.54
C PRO A 104 6.86 9.59 -6.18
N MET A 105 5.63 9.15 -5.88
CA MET A 105 4.57 10.08 -5.45
C MET A 105 4.72 10.53 -4.00
N GLY A 106 5.39 9.73 -3.16
CA GLY A 106 5.56 10.03 -1.74
C GLY A 106 4.71 9.13 -0.86
N VAL A 107 3.82 9.68 -0.03
CA VAL A 107 2.87 8.92 0.79
C VAL A 107 1.54 8.78 0.06
N ILE A 108 1.17 7.55 -0.27
CA ILE A 108 -0.10 7.21 -0.91
C ILE A 108 -1.05 6.67 0.16
N ALA A 109 -2.14 7.37 0.43
CA ALA A 109 -3.22 6.88 1.28
C ALA A 109 -4.30 6.20 0.43
N ILE A 110 -4.73 5.01 0.84
CA ILE A 110 -5.75 4.24 0.12
C ILE A 110 -6.88 3.90 1.08
N ILE A 111 -8.08 4.45 0.83
CA ILE A 111 -9.29 4.13 1.59
C ILE A 111 -10.09 3.11 0.80
N TYR A 112 -10.34 1.94 1.39
CA TYR A 112 -11.10 0.86 0.76
C TYR A 112 -12.03 0.17 1.75
N GLU A 113 -12.97 -0.61 1.23
CA GLU A 113 -14.02 -1.24 2.03
C GLU A 113 -13.61 -2.68 2.43
N SER A 114 -14.36 -3.68 1.98
CA SER A 114 -14.33 -5.05 2.46
C SER A 114 -13.61 -6.00 1.49
N ARG A 115 -12.34 -5.73 1.15
CA ARG A 115 -11.54 -6.58 0.24
C ARG A 115 -10.11 -6.74 0.76
N PRO A 116 -9.79 -7.77 1.56
CA PRO A 116 -8.46 -7.95 2.15
C PRO A 116 -7.31 -8.05 1.11
N ASN A 117 -7.56 -8.55 -0.10
CA ASN A 117 -6.55 -8.63 -1.16
C ASN A 117 -6.06 -7.24 -1.61
N VAL A 118 -6.90 -6.20 -1.50
CA VAL A 118 -6.47 -4.82 -1.82
C VAL A 118 -5.28 -4.39 -0.98
N THR A 119 -5.15 -4.91 0.24
CA THR A 119 -4.03 -4.63 1.15
C THR A 119 -2.68 -4.99 0.52
N SER A 120 -2.55 -6.20 -0.03
CA SER A 120 -1.30 -6.66 -0.68
C SER A 120 -1.08 -5.99 -2.02
N ASP A 121 -2.14 -5.84 -2.82
CA ASP A 121 -2.05 -5.26 -4.17
C ASP A 121 -1.58 -3.79 -4.09
N ALA A 122 -2.22 -3.02 -3.20
CA ALA A 122 -1.88 -1.61 -2.98
C ALA A 122 -0.46 -1.42 -2.43
N ALA A 123 -0.08 -2.24 -1.43
CA ALA A 123 1.26 -2.20 -0.87
C ALA A 123 2.34 -2.53 -1.90
N ALA A 124 2.11 -3.56 -2.73
CA ALA A 124 3.06 -3.97 -3.76
C ALA A 124 3.26 -2.88 -4.83
N LEU A 125 2.17 -2.30 -5.33
CA LEU A 125 2.23 -1.25 -6.35
C LEU A 125 2.87 0.03 -5.82
N ALA A 126 2.53 0.45 -4.60
CA ALA A 126 3.12 1.62 -3.97
C ALA A 126 4.63 1.44 -3.76
N LEU A 127 5.06 0.27 -3.22
CA LEU A 127 6.47 -0.05 -3.01
C LEU A 127 7.25 -0.08 -4.32
N LYS A 128 6.73 -0.72 -5.38
CA LYS A 128 7.36 -0.73 -6.71
C LYS A 128 7.53 0.68 -7.27
N ALA A 129 6.57 1.56 -7.01
CA ALA A 129 6.64 2.97 -7.37
C ALA A 129 7.48 3.84 -6.40
N GLY A 130 8.22 3.24 -5.45
CA GLY A 130 9.09 3.95 -4.51
C GLY A 130 8.33 4.82 -3.50
N SER A 131 7.08 4.49 -3.20
CA SER A 131 6.17 5.28 -2.37
C SER A 131 5.74 4.52 -1.11
N ALA A 132 5.54 5.25 0.00
CA ALA A 132 4.95 4.69 1.20
C ALA A 132 3.43 4.53 1.03
N CYS A 133 2.87 3.49 1.64
CA CYS A 133 1.45 3.13 1.52
C CYS A 133 0.78 3.17 2.90
N VAL A 134 -0.21 4.04 3.06
CA VAL A 134 -1.07 4.09 4.24
C VAL A 134 -2.46 3.58 3.87
N LEU A 135 -2.87 2.50 4.51
CA LEU A 135 -4.08 1.76 4.21
C LEU A 135 -5.16 2.05 5.24
N ARG A 136 -6.39 2.26 4.80
CA ARG A 136 -7.56 2.35 5.66
C ARG A 136 -8.67 1.48 5.10
N CYS A 137 -8.98 0.37 5.78
CA CYS A 137 -10.03 -0.58 5.38
C CYS A 137 -11.31 -0.42 6.23
N GLY A 138 -12.39 -1.05 5.79
CA GLY A 138 -13.62 -1.16 6.57
C GLY A 138 -13.42 -2.00 7.83
N ARG A 139 -14.25 -1.76 8.85
CA ARG A 139 -14.21 -2.45 10.16
C ARG A 139 -14.21 -3.96 10.04
N ASP A 140 -15.03 -4.51 9.15
CA ASP A 140 -15.21 -5.97 9.02
C ASP A 140 -13.96 -6.65 8.42
N ALA A 141 -13.17 -5.94 7.63
CA ALA A 141 -11.93 -6.45 7.05
C ALA A 141 -10.71 -6.17 7.94
N TRP A 142 -10.83 -5.35 8.97
CA TRP A 142 -9.67 -4.80 9.68
C TRP A 142 -8.76 -5.88 10.27
N ALA A 143 -9.30 -6.89 10.94
CA ALA A 143 -8.50 -7.95 11.54
C ALA A 143 -7.66 -8.72 10.50
N SER A 144 -8.26 -9.06 9.36
CA SER A 144 -7.56 -9.70 8.24
C SER A 144 -6.51 -8.80 7.63
N CYS A 145 -6.84 -7.53 7.38
CA CYS A 145 -5.92 -6.55 6.81
C CYS A 145 -4.75 -6.27 7.76
N HIS A 146 -4.99 -6.21 9.07
CA HIS A 146 -3.95 -6.04 10.09
C HIS A 146 -2.96 -7.22 10.09
N ALA A 147 -3.46 -8.45 10.04
CA ALA A 147 -2.61 -9.64 9.96
C ALA A 147 -1.79 -9.67 8.66
N ILE A 148 -2.40 -9.27 7.53
CA ILE A 148 -1.70 -9.14 6.24
C ILE A 148 -0.60 -8.08 6.35
N VAL A 149 -0.89 -6.87 6.82
CA VAL A 149 0.09 -5.78 6.95
C VAL A 149 1.26 -6.19 7.85
N ASN A 150 1.01 -6.89 8.95
CA ASN A 150 2.09 -7.39 9.82
C ASN A 150 3.00 -8.38 9.08
N ALA A 151 2.43 -9.29 8.27
CA ALA A 151 3.23 -10.19 7.43
C ALA A 151 4.05 -9.41 6.38
N LEU A 152 3.47 -8.39 5.72
CA LEU A 152 4.18 -7.55 4.75
C LEU A 152 5.32 -6.77 5.40
N ARG A 153 5.13 -6.24 6.61
CA ARG A 153 6.17 -5.55 7.39
C ARG A 153 7.34 -6.47 7.74
N CYS A 154 7.07 -7.73 8.12
CA CYS A 154 8.13 -8.72 8.30
C CYS A 154 8.96 -8.90 7.02
N GLY A 155 8.32 -8.93 5.86
CA GLY A 155 9.01 -8.98 4.56
C GLY A 155 9.87 -7.76 4.29
N LEU A 156 9.34 -6.55 4.55
CA LEU A 156 10.09 -5.29 4.41
C LEU A 156 11.33 -5.26 5.29
N ALA A 157 11.19 -5.63 6.57
CA ALA A 157 12.30 -5.70 7.53
C ALA A 157 13.41 -6.65 7.06
N ARG A 158 13.05 -7.83 6.51
CA ARG A 158 14.01 -8.79 5.93
C ARG A 158 14.80 -8.21 4.75
N ALA A 159 14.18 -7.29 4.00
CA ALA A 159 14.82 -6.61 2.88
C ALA A 159 15.55 -5.32 3.27
N GLY A 160 15.59 -4.98 4.55
CA GLY A 160 16.24 -3.76 5.05
C GLY A 160 15.47 -2.46 4.78
N LEU A 161 14.19 -2.55 4.41
CA LEU A 161 13.32 -1.39 4.21
C LEU A 161 12.51 -1.09 5.49
N PRO A 162 12.12 0.18 5.70
CA PRO A 162 11.35 0.55 6.88
C PRO A 162 9.97 -0.13 6.88
N GLU A 163 9.58 -0.71 8.01
CA GLU A 163 8.26 -1.33 8.17
C GLU A 163 7.11 -0.33 7.99
N SER A 164 7.36 0.95 8.29
CA SER A 164 6.41 2.05 8.07
C SER A 164 6.16 2.38 6.60
N ALA A 165 6.89 1.76 5.66
CA ALA A 165 6.59 1.80 4.24
C ALA A 165 5.17 1.28 3.91
N VAL A 166 4.66 0.35 4.74
CA VAL A 166 3.27 -0.13 4.66
C VAL A 166 2.62 -0.01 6.03
N SER A 167 1.60 0.82 6.12
CA SER A 167 0.89 1.10 7.37
C SER A 167 -0.61 0.91 7.21
N LEU A 168 -1.27 0.48 8.31
CA LEU A 168 -2.72 0.36 8.39
C LEU A 168 -3.24 1.27 9.51
N ILE A 169 -4.27 2.05 9.21
CA ILE A 169 -4.97 2.88 10.20
C ILE A 169 -5.71 1.97 11.19
N GLU A 170 -5.51 2.21 12.48
CA GLU A 170 -6.12 1.42 13.55
C GLU A 170 -7.56 1.81 13.82
N ASP A 171 -7.88 3.10 13.71
CA ASP A 171 -9.24 3.60 13.85
C ASP A 171 -10.08 3.27 12.60
N THR A 172 -11.13 2.47 12.79
CA THR A 172 -12.06 2.07 11.73
C THR A 172 -13.30 2.96 11.64
N THR A 173 -13.36 4.05 12.38
CA THR A 173 -14.49 5.02 12.33
C THR A 173 -14.36 5.94 11.11
N HIS A 174 -15.43 6.64 10.78
CA HIS A 174 -15.40 7.64 9.71
C HIS A 174 -14.45 8.82 10.01
N ALA A 175 -14.14 9.07 11.30
CA ALA A 175 -13.20 10.13 11.70
C ALA A 175 -11.82 9.92 11.07
N SER A 176 -11.29 8.70 11.11
CA SER A 176 -9.99 8.39 10.50
C SER A 176 -9.96 8.57 8.98
N ALA A 177 -11.09 8.34 8.30
CA ALA A 177 -11.17 8.61 6.86
C ALA A 177 -11.12 10.12 6.58
N ASN A 178 -11.83 10.92 7.38
CA ASN A 178 -11.78 12.38 7.27
C ASN A 178 -10.37 12.93 7.59
N GLU A 179 -9.71 12.40 8.63
CA GLU A 179 -8.31 12.76 8.93
C GLU A 179 -7.38 12.50 7.73
N LEU A 180 -7.54 11.37 7.02
CA LEU A 180 -6.75 11.07 5.82
C LEU A 180 -7.08 12.02 4.66
N MET A 181 -8.35 12.38 4.46
CA MET A 181 -8.78 13.30 3.41
C MET A 181 -8.20 14.70 3.62
N THR A 182 -8.06 15.13 4.88
CA THR A 182 -7.58 16.47 5.25
C THR A 182 -6.12 16.51 5.68
N ALA A 183 -5.36 15.42 5.52
CA ALA A 183 -3.97 15.29 5.95
C ALA A 183 -2.98 16.02 5.00
N ASN A 184 -3.24 17.30 4.72
CA ASN A 184 -2.41 18.12 3.85
C ASN A 184 -0.96 18.17 4.33
N GLY A 185 -0.02 17.93 3.42
CA GLY A 185 1.42 17.88 3.71
C GLY A 185 1.90 16.55 4.31
N LEU A 186 1.00 15.64 4.72
CA LEU A 186 1.32 14.29 5.20
C LEU A 186 0.93 13.19 4.20
N VAL A 187 -0.08 13.44 3.38
CA VAL A 187 -0.51 12.56 2.28
C VAL A 187 -0.28 13.28 0.96
N ASP A 188 0.45 12.65 0.05
CA ASP A 188 0.75 13.23 -1.28
C ASP A 188 -0.28 12.79 -2.33
N LEU A 189 -0.93 11.64 -2.13
CA LEU A 189 -1.98 11.12 -3.00
C LEU A 189 -3.00 10.31 -2.20
N LEU A 190 -4.29 10.63 -2.36
CA LEU A 190 -5.40 9.86 -1.79
C LEU A 190 -6.13 9.09 -2.88
N ILE A 191 -6.30 7.77 -2.70
CA ILE A 191 -7.00 6.88 -3.64
C ILE A 191 -8.22 6.25 -2.94
N PRO A 192 -9.44 6.71 -3.22
CA PRO A 192 -10.66 6.04 -2.77
C PRO A 192 -10.94 4.79 -3.62
N ARG A 193 -11.21 3.67 -2.98
CA ARG A 193 -11.57 2.41 -3.64
C ARG A 193 -12.83 1.80 -3.01
N GLY A 194 -13.98 2.24 -3.43
CA GLY A 194 -15.29 1.84 -2.87
C GLY A 194 -16.45 2.34 -3.69
N GLY A 195 -17.62 2.42 -3.06
CA GLY A 195 -18.84 2.91 -3.69
C GLY A 195 -18.81 4.41 -4.02
N ALA A 196 -19.78 4.86 -4.82
CA ALA A 196 -19.88 6.24 -5.26
C ALA A 196 -19.89 7.27 -4.10
N GLY A 197 -20.45 6.89 -2.95
CA GLY A 197 -20.48 7.74 -1.74
C GLY A 197 -19.07 8.04 -1.20
N LEU A 198 -18.19 7.04 -1.12
CA LEU A 198 -16.81 7.23 -0.70
C LEU A 198 -16.04 8.10 -1.70
N ILE A 199 -16.19 7.82 -2.99
CA ILE A 199 -15.51 8.60 -4.04
C ILE A 199 -15.93 10.07 -3.96
N ARG A 200 -17.24 10.35 -3.81
CA ARG A 200 -17.75 11.70 -3.68
C ARG A 200 -17.21 12.40 -2.42
N ALA A 201 -17.23 11.71 -1.28
CA ALA A 201 -16.69 12.26 -0.04
C ALA A 201 -15.19 12.64 -0.17
N CYS A 202 -14.40 11.82 -0.84
CA CYS A 202 -12.98 12.13 -1.08
C CYS A 202 -12.82 13.35 -2.02
N VAL A 203 -13.62 13.48 -3.07
CA VAL A 203 -13.54 14.62 -4.01
C VAL A 203 -13.97 15.92 -3.36
N GLU A 204 -14.95 15.87 -2.43
CA GLU A 204 -15.50 17.06 -1.76
C GLU A 204 -14.65 17.53 -0.57
N ASN A 205 -13.85 16.64 0.07
CA ASN A 205 -13.16 16.93 1.34
C ASN A 205 -11.64 16.81 1.28
N ALA A 206 -11.03 16.36 0.18
CA ALA A 206 -9.57 16.21 0.04
C ALA A 206 -8.92 17.40 -0.69
#